data_6dc97ddcd3aea7f2c8f5caf40b547d39
#
_entry.id   6dc97ddcd3aea7f2c8f5caf40b547d39
#
_cell.length_a   1.000
_cell.length_b   1.000
_cell.length_c   1.000
_cell.angle_alpha   90.00
_cell.angle_beta   90.00
_cell.angle_gamma   90.00
#
_symmetry.space_group_name_H-M   'P 1'
#
loop_
_entity.id
_entity.type
_entity.pdbx_description
1 polymer ?
#
loop_
_entity_poly.entity_id
_entity_poly.type
_entity_poly.pdbx_seq_one_letter_code
_entity_poly.pdbx_strand_id
1 'polypeptide(L)'
;MPSGPRTVVTAVLAGLLLAASVPPWGWWPTAFVGIALLDRLLEGQPARRRFWRTTGVAAAWLFPGTVWMWDLTPPGWLIANALYSAYFGLGAALLPAGRGRRIGLVGVVVLGEFARWNWPFGGVPLATLPMGQAAGPLAPVVRVGGPLLLAALVVVVGVGLAALFDGRRAGTGSIAAIVGSVAAVTVAAVLAALAPAGQPVGELDVALVQGGGPQRTRATPTGAATVFAKQLEANRLVETPVDLVVWPENVVNPAPEPADAVRSPDRLYADDAADALEAEARRLDAVLVPGWFHRHPTIATANLNYSTAMEPDGRVVDRYDKVRTVPFGEFVPFRGLLEAVSGTDLPARDVLPGTGPAVLDSSIGRLGVAISWEVFFEHRTRDAAADGAEVLLNPTNGASYWLTVLQSQQVASSRLRALETGRWVLQVAPTGFSAVVDPQGRVLQRTGVSEQAVLHATVERRTGDTWATRVGPWPMLLVALVCLAAAHQPGRRPARASQPAGAGWSAGAG
;
A
#
# COMPACT_ATOMS: atom_id res chain seq x y z
N MET A 1 -15.73 28.35 -18.50
CA MET A 1 -16.49 27.51 -19.44
C MET A 1 -16.09 26.07 -19.18
N PRO A 2 -17.02 25.12 -19.13
CA PRO A 2 -16.70 23.72 -18.97
C PRO A 2 -15.76 23.28 -20.11
N SER A 3 -14.87 22.40 -19.82
CA SER A 3 -14.00 21.73 -20.81
C SER A 3 -14.90 21.05 -21.84
N GLY A 4 -14.58 21.21 -23.13
CA GLY A 4 -15.36 20.55 -24.20
C GLY A 4 -15.37 19.03 -24.00
N PRO A 5 -16.33 18.29 -24.59
CA PRO A 5 -16.52 16.86 -24.37
C PRO A 5 -15.24 16.03 -24.58
N ARG A 6 -14.41 16.36 -25.53
CA ARG A 6 -13.12 15.71 -25.78
C ARG A 6 -12.17 15.82 -24.58
N THR A 7 -12.15 16.96 -23.88
CA THR A 7 -11.29 17.14 -22.69
C THR A 7 -11.74 16.25 -21.53
N VAL A 8 -13.06 16.15 -21.32
CA VAL A 8 -13.64 15.27 -20.29
C VAL A 8 -13.31 13.81 -20.59
N VAL A 9 -13.55 13.37 -21.82
CA VAL A 9 -13.22 11.99 -22.25
C VAL A 9 -11.74 11.69 -22.05
N THR A 10 -10.83 12.62 -22.43
CA THR A 10 -9.39 12.41 -22.21
C THR A 10 -9.03 12.35 -20.74
N ALA A 11 -9.66 13.16 -19.88
CA ALA A 11 -9.41 13.12 -18.44
C ALA A 11 -9.89 11.80 -17.82
N VAL A 12 -11.08 11.33 -18.18
CA VAL A 12 -11.60 10.05 -17.73
C VAL A 12 -10.71 8.90 -18.23
N LEU A 13 -10.32 8.90 -19.50
CA LEU A 13 -9.42 7.89 -20.06
C LEU A 13 -8.07 7.87 -19.34
N ALA A 14 -7.46 9.03 -19.08
CA ALA A 14 -6.23 9.12 -18.34
C ALA A 14 -6.34 8.50 -16.94
N GLY A 15 -7.41 8.80 -16.20
CA GLY A 15 -7.65 8.22 -14.89
C GLY A 15 -7.94 6.73 -14.92
N LEU A 16 -8.73 6.25 -15.87
CA LEU A 16 -8.99 4.81 -16.05
C LEU A 16 -7.73 4.02 -16.41
N LEU A 17 -6.80 4.60 -17.17
CA LEU A 17 -5.49 3.99 -17.44
C LEU A 17 -4.63 3.91 -16.18
N LEU A 18 -4.69 4.90 -15.29
CA LEU A 18 -4.05 4.82 -13.97
C LEU A 18 -4.72 3.73 -13.12
N ALA A 19 -6.05 3.64 -13.11
CA ALA A 19 -6.77 2.58 -12.41
C ALA A 19 -6.42 1.19 -12.94
N ALA A 20 -6.36 1.02 -14.27
CA ALA A 20 -6.01 -0.25 -14.91
C ALA A 20 -4.58 -0.72 -14.61
N SER A 21 -3.68 0.18 -14.22
CA SER A 21 -2.34 -0.19 -13.76
C SER A 21 -2.35 -0.86 -12.38
N VAL A 22 -3.33 -0.55 -11.56
CA VAL A 22 -3.44 -1.06 -10.18
C VAL A 22 -4.08 -2.47 -10.18
N PRO A 23 -3.66 -3.39 -9.30
CA PRO A 23 -4.37 -4.66 -9.13
C PRO A 23 -5.86 -4.47 -8.76
N PRO A 24 -6.75 -5.37 -9.25
CA PRO A 24 -6.48 -6.68 -9.83
C PRO A 24 -6.06 -6.68 -11.30
N TRP A 25 -6.23 -5.57 -12.04
CA TRP A 25 -5.89 -5.52 -13.48
C TRP A 25 -4.37 -5.61 -13.70
N GLY A 26 -3.60 -4.79 -12.97
CA GLY A 26 -2.13 -4.89 -12.94
C GLY A 26 -1.43 -4.56 -14.28
N TRP A 27 -2.08 -3.81 -15.18
CA TRP A 27 -1.51 -3.40 -16.46
C TRP A 27 -0.54 -2.22 -16.25
N TRP A 28 0.57 -2.49 -15.58
CA TRP A 28 1.54 -1.49 -15.14
C TRP A 28 1.95 -0.45 -16.22
N PRO A 29 2.08 -0.75 -17.54
CA PRO A 29 2.47 0.25 -18.53
C PRO A 29 1.42 1.35 -18.74
N THR A 30 0.15 1.07 -18.43
CA THR A 30 -0.94 2.04 -18.65
C THR A 30 -0.80 3.27 -17.76
N ALA A 31 -0.12 3.16 -16.60
CA ALA A 31 0.17 4.31 -15.74
C ALA A 31 0.97 5.39 -16.48
N PHE A 32 1.96 5.02 -17.28
CA PHE A 32 2.78 5.96 -18.03
C PHE A 32 1.95 6.71 -19.07
N VAL A 33 1.04 6.02 -19.75
CA VAL A 33 0.14 6.63 -20.73
C VAL A 33 -0.85 7.55 -20.02
N GLY A 34 -1.40 7.14 -18.88
CA GLY A 34 -2.28 7.98 -18.05
C GLY A 34 -1.62 9.31 -17.64
N ILE A 35 -0.38 9.25 -17.15
CA ILE A 35 0.41 10.45 -16.83
C ILE A 35 0.72 11.28 -18.07
N ALA A 36 1.05 10.65 -19.20
CA ALA A 36 1.30 11.37 -20.45
C ALA A 36 0.07 12.16 -20.94
N LEU A 37 -1.11 11.57 -20.82
CA LEU A 37 -2.38 12.26 -21.13
C LEU A 37 -2.66 13.39 -20.13
N LEU A 38 -2.37 13.19 -18.84
CA LEU A 38 -2.48 14.22 -17.82
C LEU A 38 -1.57 15.41 -18.15
N ASP A 39 -0.29 15.19 -18.48
CA ASP A 39 0.63 16.28 -18.85
C ASP A 39 0.07 17.12 -20.00
N ARG A 40 -0.47 16.47 -21.03
CA ARG A 40 -1.11 17.17 -22.17
C ARG A 40 -2.37 17.94 -21.79
N LEU A 41 -3.18 17.39 -20.89
CA LEU A 41 -4.36 18.09 -20.39
C LEU A 41 -4.02 19.38 -19.64
N LEU A 42 -2.82 19.47 -19.05
CA LEU A 42 -2.41 20.61 -18.25
C LEU A 42 -1.71 21.71 -19.08
N GLU A 43 -1.22 21.38 -20.27
CA GLU A 43 -0.44 22.29 -21.10
C GLU A 43 -1.16 23.61 -21.42
N GLY A 44 -0.52 24.74 -21.12
CA GLY A 44 -1.04 26.08 -21.41
C GLY A 44 -2.33 26.45 -20.66
N GLN A 45 -2.75 25.66 -19.66
CA GLN A 45 -4.02 25.89 -18.98
C GLN A 45 -3.88 26.82 -17.78
N PRO A 46 -4.89 27.68 -17.51
CA PRO A 46 -4.95 28.46 -16.26
C PRO A 46 -5.15 27.54 -15.05
N ALA A 47 -4.78 28.02 -13.85
CA ALA A 47 -4.82 27.26 -12.59
C ALA A 47 -6.17 26.57 -12.34
N ARG A 48 -7.30 27.28 -12.52
CA ARG A 48 -8.65 26.72 -12.35
C ARG A 48 -8.92 25.50 -13.24
N ARG A 49 -8.44 25.53 -14.50
CA ARG A 49 -8.61 24.40 -15.42
C ARG A 49 -7.69 23.26 -15.06
N ARG A 50 -6.46 23.54 -14.62
CA ARG A 50 -5.53 22.51 -14.11
C ARG A 50 -6.10 21.80 -12.91
N PHE A 51 -6.68 22.54 -11.96
CA PHE A 51 -7.40 21.97 -10.83
C PHE A 51 -8.45 20.96 -11.28
N TRP A 52 -9.45 21.38 -12.04
CA TRP A 52 -10.57 20.50 -12.40
C TRP A 52 -10.19 19.33 -13.30
N ARG A 53 -9.23 19.50 -14.19
CA ARG A 53 -8.76 18.43 -15.06
C ARG A 53 -8.01 17.37 -14.26
N THR A 54 -7.13 17.76 -13.37
CA THR A 54 -6.39 16.81 -12.51
C THR A 54 -7.31 16.14 -11.51
N THR A 55 -8.25 16.87 -10.88
CA THR A 55 -9.28 16.28 -10.03
C THR A 55 -10.11 15.24 -10.79
N GLY A 56 -10.49 15.52 -12.05
CA GLY A 56 -11.22 14.55 -12.88
C GLY A 56 -10.41 13.31 -13.23
N VAL A 57 -9.11 13.45 -13.54
CA VAL A 57 -8.20 12.33 -13.75
C VAL A 57 -8.04 11.50 -12.48
N ALA A 58 -7.80 12.16 -11.34
CA ALA A 58 -7.64 11.49 -10.06
C ALA A 58 -8.93 10.79 -9.61
N ALA A 59 -10.10 11.39 -9.82
CA ALA A 59 -11.38 10.76 -9.55
C ALA A 59 -11.55 9.47 -10.39
N ALA A 60 -11.33 9.55 -11.70
CA ALA A 60 -11.43 8.39 -12.59
C ALA A 60 -10.40 7.29 -12.27
N TRP A 61 -9.33 7.62 -11.55
CA TRP A 61 -8.37 6.66 -11.04
C TRP A 61 -8.79 6.06 -9.69
N LEU A 62 -9.13 6.91 -8.72
CA LEU A 62 -9.32 6.49 -7.33
C LEU A 62 -10.66 5.79 -7.10
N PHE A 63 -11.75 6.26 -7.72
CA PHE A 63 -13.07 5.66 -7.52
C PHE A 63 -13.12 4.15 -7.90
N PRO A 64 -12.68 3.73 -9.08
CA PRO A 64 -12.63 2.29 -9.38
C PRO A 64 -11.55 1.54 -8.59
N GLY A 65 -10.40 2.19 -8.33
CA GLY A 65 -9.29 1.56 -7.60
C GLY A 65 -9.59 1.27 -6.12
N THR A 66 -10.57 1.94 -5.54
CA THR A 66 -10.99 1.76 -4.14
C THR A 66 -12.45 1.33 -4.00
N VAL A 67 -13.05 0.75 -5.04
CA VAL A 67 -14.49 0.42 -5.07
C VAL A 67 -14.93 -0.52 -3.94
N TRP A 68 -14.04 -1.34 -3.41
CA TRP A 68 -14.30 -2.20 -2.27
C TRP A 68 -14.73 -1.41 -1.00
N MET A 69 -14.33 -0.13 -0.87
CA MET A 69 -14.76 0.72 0.26
C MET A 69 -16.28 0.98 0.27
N TRP A 70 -16.96 0.73 -0.86
CA TRP A 70 -18.41 0.78 -0.93
C TRP A 70 -19.06 -0.19 0.04
N ASP A 71 -18.50 -1.41 0.18
CA ASP A 71 -19.02 -2.43 1.11
C ASP A 71 -18.80 -2.05 2.58
N LEU A 72 -17.81 -1.20 2.85
CA LEU A 72 -17.52 -0.72 4.20
C LEU A 72 -18.37 0.50 4.56
N THR A 73 -18.37 1.53 3.72
CA THR A 73 -19.09 2.78 3.93
C THR A 73 -19.26 3.55 2.61
N PRO A 74 -20.43 3.48 1.93
CA PRO A 74 -20.65 4.22 0.69
C PRO A 74 -20.41 5.74 0.81
N PRO A 75 -20.90 6.44 1.86
CA PRO A 75 -20.58 7.86 2.04
C PRO A 75 -19.10 8.13 2.25
N GLY A 76 -18.42 7.27 3.02
CA GLY A 76 -16.97 7.36 3.25
C GLY A 76 -16.17 7.19 1.95
N TRP A 77 -16.56 6.24 1.10
CA TRP A 77 -15.97 6.06 -0.22
C TRP A 77 -16.11 7.29 -1.11
N LEU A 78 -17.29 7.90 -1.17
CA LEU A 78 -17.54 9.13 -1.95
C LEU A 78 -16.70 10.30 -1.44
N ILE A 79 -16.72 10.55 -0.12
CA ILE A 79 -16.01 11.68 0.50
C ILE A 79 -14.49 11.52 0.38
N ALA A 80 -13.96 10.35 0.70
CA ALA A 80 -12.53 10.09 0.64
C ALA A 80 -11.98 10.27 -0.78
N ASN A 81 -12.63 9.66 -1.78
CA ASN A 81 -12.19 9.79 -3.17
C ASN A 81 -12.31 11.21 -3.72
N ALA A 82 -13.38 11.96 -3.36
CA ALA A 82 -13.49 13.35 -3.71
C ALA A 82 -12.37 14.21 -3.10
N LEU A 83 -12.09 14.01 -1.81
CA LEU A 83 -11.04 14.71 -1.08
C LEU A 83 -9.65 14.41 -1.67
N TYR A 84 -9.31 13.14 -1.83
CA TYR A 84 -8.01 12.74 -2.38
C TYR A 84 -7.82 13.18 -3.83
N SER A 85 -8.89 13.16 -4.63
CA SER A 85 -8.85 13.72 -5.99
C SER A 85 -8.54 15.22 -5.98
N ALA A 86 -9.11 15.94 -5.02
CA ALA A 86 -8.86 17.37 -4.86
C ALA A 86 -7.41 17.67 -4.42
N TYR A 87 -6.72 16.80 -3.68
CA TYR A 87 -5.29 16.97 -3.35
C TYR A 87 -4.44 17.14 -4.60
N PHE A 88 -4.59 16.22 -5.56
CA PHE A 88 -3.88 16.30 -6.84
C PHE A 88 -4.29 17.54 -7.65
N GLY A 89 -5.59 17.87 -7.63
CA GLY A 89 -6.12 19.07 -8.27
C GLY A 89 -5.50 20.35 -7.71
N LEU A 90 -5.44 20.49 -6.38
CA LEU A 90 -4.83 21.63 -5.69
C LEU A 90 -3.34 21.76 -6.05
N GLY A 91 -2.60 20.66 -5.96
CA GLY A 91 -1.20 20.63 -6.36
C GLY A 91 -1.01 21.06 -7.81
N ALA A 92 -1.82 20.56 -8.75
CA ALA A 92 -1.75 20.94 -10.15
C ALA A 92 -2.14 22.41 -10.41
N ALA A 93 -3.04 22.99 -9.61
CA ALA A 93 -3.38 24.41 -9.72
C ALA A 93 -2.18 25.32 -9.41
N LEU A 94 -1.31 24.89 -8.49
CA LEU A 94 -0.09 25.63 -8.11
C LEU A 94 1.01 25.57 -9.17
N LEU A 95 0.97 24.61 -10.12
CA LEU A 95 2.00 24.49 -11.15
C LEU A 95 2.01 25.70 -12.11
N PRO A 96 3.14 26.06 -12.73
CA PRO A 96 3.17 27.04 -13.82
C PRO A 96 2.52 26.46 -15.08
N ALA A 97 1.99 27.34 -15.95
CA ALA A 97 1.41 26.92 -17.23
C ALA A 97 2.50 26.49 -18.27
N GLY A 98 3.74 26.89 -18.06
CA GLY A 98 4.86 26.68 -18.96
C GLY A 98 5.61 25.35 -18.76
N ARG A 99 6.86 25.32 -19.26
CA ARG A 99 7.74 24.13 -19.28
C ARG A 99 8.05 23.57 -17.88
N GLY A 100 8.15 24.42 -16.84
CA GLY A 100 8.37 23.99 -15.46
C GLY A 100 7.28 23.08 -14.92
N ARG A 101 6.08 23.08 -15.51
CA ARG A 101 4.98 22.18 -15.15
C ARG A 101 5.41 20.71 -15.08
N ARG A 102 6.19 20.24 -16.04
CA ARG A 102 6.61 18.83 -16.13
C ARG A 102 7.41 18.39 -14.92
N ILE A 103 8.36 19.22 -14.49
CA ILE A 103 9.14 18.96 -13.27
C ILE A 103 8.28 19.05 -12.03
N GLY A 104 7.42 20.08 -11.96
CA GLY A 104 6.51 20.27 -10.83
C GLY A 104 5.47 19.16 -10.68
N LEU A 105 5.07 18.47 -11.77
CA LEU A 105 4.13 17.36 -11.73
C LEU A 105 4.67 16.19 -10.91
N VAL A 106 5.99 15.95 -10.93
CA VAL A 106 6.65 14.97 -10.04
C VAL A 106 6.39 15.31 -8.59
N GLY A 107 6.62 16.58 -8.19
CA GLY A 107 6.38 17.04 -6.84
C GLY A 107 4.91 16.94 -6.43
N VAL A 108 3.98 17.31 -7.31
CA VAL A 108 2.53 17.22 -7.05
C VAL A 108 2.10 15.79 -6.78
N VAL A 109 2.56 14.83 -7.61
CA VAL A 109 2.15 13.43 -7.45
C VAL A 109 2.76 12.82 -6.19
N VAL A 110 4.06 13.05 -5.94
CA VAL A 110 4.74 12.51 -4.74
C VAL A 110 4.09 13.07 -3.46
N LEU A 111 3.86 14.39 -3.38
CA LEU A 111 3.22 14.98 -2.20
C LEU A 111 1.74 14.60 -2.08
N GLY A 112 1.03 14.47 -3.20
CA GLY A 112 -0.36 14.01 -3.21
C GLY A 112 -0.50 12.57 -2.72
N GLU A 113 0.39 11.67 -3.16
CA GLU A 113 0.44 10.29 -2.65
C GLU A 113 0.79 10.28 -1.16
N PHE A 114 1.83 10.98 -0.74
CA PHE A 114 2.21 11.06 0.67
C PHE A 114 1.10 11.62 1.54
N ALA A 115 0.44 12.71 1.13
CA ALA A 115 -0.65 13.33 1.87
C ALA A 115 -1.81 12.37 2.08
N ARG A 116 -2.27 11.67 1.03
CA ARG A 116 -3.40 10.75 1.14
C ARG A 116 -3.07 9.44 1.87
N TRP A 117 -1.78 9.08 1.99
CA TRP A 117 -1.36 7.93 2.80
C TRP A 117 -1.32 8.24 4.29
N ASN A 118 -1.36 9.52 4.68
CA ASN A 118 -1.21 9.93 6.08
C ASN A 118 -2.41 10.70 6.62
N TRP A 119 -3.21 11.36 5.78
CA TRP A 119 -4.28 12.23 6.24
C TRP A 119 -5.50 12.20 5.30
N PRO A 120 -6.74 12.29 5.83
CA PRO A 120 -7.14 12.28 7.25
C PRO A 120 -7.18 10.87 7.86
N PHE A 121 -7.37 10.77 9.16
CA PHE A 121 -7.57 9.53 9.93
C PHE A 121 -6.47 8.46 9.73
N GLY A 122 -5.23 8.88 9.53
CA GLY A 122 -4.12 8.00 9.24
C GLY A 122 -3.95 7.64 7.76
N GLY A 123 -4.83 8.15 6.89
CA GLY A 123 -4.75 8.00 5.45
C GLY A 123 -5.33 6.71 4.88
N VAL A 124 -5.38 6.65 3.53
CA VAL A 124 -5.83 5.48 2.76
C VAL A 124 -4.82 5.19 1.64
N PRO A 125 -3.77 4.40 1.91
CA PRO A 125 -2.70 4.09 0.95
C PRO A 125 -3.10 2.95 -0.02
N LEU A 126 -4.28 3.04 -0.61
CA LEU A 126 -4.81 2.08 -1.58
C LEU A 126 -4.87 2.66 -2.98
N ALA A 127 -4.93 1.80 -3.99
CA ALA A 127 -4.90 2.19 -5.39
C ALA A 127 -3.73 3.15 -5.71
N THR A 128 -2.55 2.92 -5.11
CA THR A 128 -1.39 3.79 -5.29
C THR A 128 -0.67 3.53 -6.61
N LEU A 129 0.00 4.53 -7.16
CA LEU A 129 0.85 4.33 -8.34
C LEU A 129 1.94 3.27 -8.10
N PRO A 130 2.62 3.23 -6.94
CA PRO A 130 3.57 2.15 -6.64
C PRO A 130 2.97 0.75 -6.68
N MET A 131 1.75 0.54 -6.16
CA MET A 131 1.08 -0.77 -6.27
C MET A 131 0.87 -1.19 -7.72
N GLY A 132 0.53 -0.24 -8.59
CA GLY A 132 0.41 -0.47 -10.02
C GLY A 132 1.72 -0.90 -10.68
N GLN A 133 2.86 -0.64 -10.05
CA GLN A 133 4.19 -0.98 -10.54
C GLN A 133 4.84 -2.17 -9.82
N ALA A 134 4.18 -2.77 -8.83
CA ALA A 134 4.75 -3.84 -8.02
C ALA A 134 5.19 -5.07 -8.83
N ALA A 135 4.60 -5.29 -10.01
CA ALA A 135 5.00 -6.31 -10.98
C ALA A 135 5.84 -5.76 -12.14
N GLY A 136 6.07 -4.44 -12.19
CA GLY A 136 6.78 -3.77 -13.27
C GLY A 136 8.30 -3.76 -13.07
N PRO A 137 9.06 -3.45 -14.13
CA PRO A 137 10.52 -3.48 -14.09
C PRO A 137 11.14 -2.39 -13.22
N LEU A 138 10.38 -1.36 -12.84
CA LEU A 138 10.85 -0.29 -11.96
C LEU A 138 10.70 -0.63 -10.46
N ALA A 139 9.98 -1.72 -10.10
CA ALA A 139 9.73 -2.07 -8.71
C ALA A 139 11.00 -2.12 -7.82
N PRO A 140 12.17 -2.63 -8.27
CA PRO A 140 13.37 -2.70 -7.45
C PRO A 140 13.88 -1.35 -6.91
N VAL A 141 13.48 -0.21 -7.50
CA VAL A 141 13.89 1.13 -7.02
C VAL A 141 13.34 1.45 -5.63
N VAL A 142 12.34 0.69 -5.19
CA VAL A 142 11.77 0.82 -3.84
C VAL A 142 12.84 0.60 -2.75
N ARG A 143 13.88 -0.20 -3.00
CA ARG A 143 15.03 -0.36 -2.08
C ARG A 143 15.85 0.93 -1.88
N VAL A 144 15.78 1.86 -2.84
CA VAL A 144 16.57 3.09 -2.84
C VAL A 144 15.85 4.22 -2.10
N GLY A 145 14.61 4.51 -2.47
CA GLY A 145 13.87 5.66 -1.95
C GLY A 145 12.39 5.36 -1.67
N GLY A 146 12.08 4.11 -1.41
CA GLY A 146 10.72 3.67 -1.06
C GLY A 146 9.70 3.82 -2.20
N PRO A 147 8.43 3.61 -1.89
CA PRO A 147 7.34 3.71 -2.85
C PRO A 147 7.20 5.09 -3.48
N LEU A 148 7.59 6.16 -2.78
CA LEU A 148 7.53 7.52 -3.32
C LEU A 148 8.51 7.74 -4.50
N LEU A 149 9.69 7.11 -4.48
CA LEU A 149 10.60 7.12 -5.63
C LEU A 149 9.96 6.42 -6.84
N LEU A 150 9.32 5.30 -6.61
CA LEU A 150 8.62 4.58 -7.68
C LEU A 150 7.47 5.43 -8.28
N ALA A 151 6.69 6.13 -7.44
CA ALA A 151 5.67 7.08 -7.89
C ALA A 151 6.28 8.22 -8.71
N ALA A 152 7.41 8.79 -8.26
CA ALA A 152 8.14 9.82 -9.00
C ALA A 152 8.58 9.33 -10.39
N LEU A 153 9.12 8.12 -10.48
CA LEU A 153 9.57 7.54 -11.75
C LEU A 153 8.41 7.25 -12.71
N VAL A 154 7.24 6.86 -12.20
CA VAL A 154 6.04 6.74 -13.05
C VAL A 154 5.72 8.07 -13.72
N VAL A 155 5.80 9.17 -12.97
CA VAL A 155 5.57 10.53 -13.53
C VAL A 155 6.67 10.91 -14.52
N VAL A 156 7.92 10.66 -14.18
CA VAL A 156 9.09 10.98 -15.05
C VAL A 156 8.97 10.26 -16.39
N VAL A 157 8.67 8.95 -16.38
CA VAL A 157 8.48 8.16 -17.60
C VAL A 157 7.28 8.68 -18.41
N GLY A 158 6.14 8.94 -17.74
CA GLY A 158 4.93 9.45 -18.40
C GLY A 158 5.15 10.82 -19.04
N VAL A 159 5.88 11.72 -18.38
CA VAL A 159 6.28 13.03 -18.94
C VAL A 159 7.23 12.87 -20.13
N GLY A 160 8.21 11.97 -20.05
CA GLY A 160 9.07 11.61 -21.16
C GLY A 160 8.29 11.11 -22.38
N LEU A 161 7.32 10.22 -22.13
CA LEU A 161 6.41 9.71 -23.15
C LEU A 161 5.56 10.82 -23.76
N ALA A 162 5.02 11.74 -22.96
CA ALA A 162 4.29 12.91 -23.47
C ALA A 162 5.17 13.76 -24.41
N ALA A 163 6.44 13.94 -24.05
CA ALA A 163 7.40 14.71 -24.84
C ALA A 163 7.73 14.09 -26.20
N LEU A 164 7.74 12.76 -26.32
CA LEU A 164 7.89 12.06 -27.60
C LEU A 164 6.78 12.41 -28.60
N PHE A 165 5.57 12.66 -28.11
CA PHE A 165 4.41 13.00 -28.95
C PHE A 165 4.28 14.51 -29.24
N ASP A 166 5.22 15.36 -28.81
CA ASP A 166 5.21 16.79 -29.14
C ASP A 166 5.47 17.03 -30.65
N GLY A 167 5.98 16.03 -31.38
CA GLY A 167 6.14 16.01 -32.83
C GLY A 167 6.99 17.16 -33.37
N ARG A 168 6.55 17.80 -34.49
CA ARG A 168 7.23 18.94 -35.10
C ARG A 168 7.31 20.20 -34.21
N ARG A 169 6.60 20.22 -33.07
CA ARG A 169 6.71 21.27 -32.04
C ARG A 169 7.79 20.94 -31.00
N ALA A 170 8.47 19.80 -31.16
CA ALA A 170 9.55 19.41 -30.26
C ALA A 170 10.68 20.45 -30.26
N GLY A 171 10.71 21.25 -29.22
CA GLY A 171 11.79 22.19 -28.96
C GLY A 171 12.77 21.61 -27.93
N THR A 172 13.78 22.35 -27.57
CA THR A 172 14.79 21.97 -26.55
C THR A 172 14.19 21.43 -25.25
N GLY A 173 12.98 21.90 -24.89
CA GLY A 173 12.28 21.41 -23.69
C GLY A 173 11.76 19.99 -23.79
N SER A 174 11.35 19.52 -24.97
CA SER A 174 10.88 18.12 -25.16
C SER A 174 12.08 17.17 -25.18
N ILE A 175 13.18 17.58 -25.84
CA ILE A 175 14.41 16.78 -25.82
C ILE A 175 14.95 16.67 -24.39
N ALA A 176 14.98 17.76 -23.64
CA ALA A 176 15.40 17.73 -22.23
C ALA A 176 14.53 16.83 -21.35
N ALA A 177 13.20 16.80 -21.60
CA ALA A 177 12.30 15.90 -20.87
C ALA A 177 12.58 14.43 -21.20
N ILE A 178 12.80 14.08 -22.46
CA ILE A 178 13.11 12.70 -22.88
C ILE A 178 14.45 12.26 -22.29
N VAL A 179 15.52 13.07 -22.51
CA VAL A 179 16.86 12.75 -22.00
C VAL A 179 16.87 12.68 -20.48
N GLY A 180 16.19 13.62 -19.80
CA GLY A 180 16.05 13.60 -18.35
C GLY A 180 15.30 12.38 -17.84
N SER A 181 14.25 11.92 -18.53
CA SER A 181 13.53 10.71 -18.17
C SER A 181 14.40 9.46 -18.32
N VAL A 182 15.10 9.33 -19.44
CA VAL A 182 16.02 8.19 -19.66
C VAL A 182 17.12 8.20 -18.61
N ALA A 183 17.76 9.35 -18.37
CA ALA A 183 18.80 9.48 -17.36
C ALA A 183 18.30 9.12 -15.95
N ALA A 184 17.14 9.65 -15.55
CA ALA A 184 16.57 9.36 -14.23
C ALA A 184 16.25 7.86 -14.04
N VAL A 185 15.67 7.21 -15.05
CA VAL A 185 15.39 5.76 -15.01
C VAL A 185 16.69 4.96 -14.95
N THR A 186 17.70 5.31 -15.78
CA THR A 186 19.00 4.64 -15.79
C THR A 186 19.70 4.77 -14.43
N VAL A 187 19.76 5.99 -13.88
CA VAL A 187 20.37 6.23 -12.56
C VAL A 187 19.62 5.43 -11.48
N ALA A 188 18.29 5.50 -11.48
CA ALA A 188 17.49 4.75 -10.50
C ALA A 188 17.68 3.23 -10.62
N ALA A 189 17.78 2.69 -11.83
CA ALA A 189 18.04 1.26 -12.06
C ALA A 189 19.44 0.86 -11.57
N VAL A 190 20.47 1.67 -11.82
CA VAL A 190 21.83 1.44 -11.31
C VAL A 190 21.85 1.50 -9.78
N LEU A 191 21.20 2.51 -9.17
CA LEU A 191 21.11 2.61 -7.72
C LEU A 191 20.36 1.42 -7.12
N ALA A 192 19.28 0.94 -7.77
CA ALA A 192 18.55 -0.24 -7.31
C ALA A 192 19.38 -1.52 -7.37
N ALA A 193 20.27 -1.64 -8.38
CA ALA A 193 21.20 -2.77 -8.49
C ALA A 193 22.31 -2.72 -7.43
N LEU A 194 22.70 -1.52 -6.99
CA LEU A 194 23.74 -1.31 -5.97
C LEU A 194 23.18 -1.27 -4.54
N ALA A 195 21.87 -1.05 -4.40
CA ALA A 195 21.23 -0.93 -3.07
C ALA A 195 21.31 -2.26 -2.31
N PRO A 196 21.65 -2.22 -1.01
CA PRO A 196 21.61 -3.41 -0.16
C PRO A 196 20.22 -4.04 -0.18
N ALA A 197 20.18 -5.37 -0.13
CA ALA A 197 18.93 -6.14 -0.13
C ALA A 197 18.81 -7.04 1.12
N GLY A 198 19.59 -6.77 2.16
CA GLY A 198 19.74 -7.65 3.30
C GLY A 198 20.62 -8.85 2.97
N GLN A 199 20.98 -9.64 4.01
CA GLN A 199 21.79 -10.85 3.87
C GLN A 199 21.12 -12.01 4.60
N PRO A 200 21.16 -13.24 4.05
CA PRO A 200 20.64 -14.42 4.74
C PRO A 200 21.48 -14.73 5.97
N VAL A 201 20.83 -15.14 7.06
CA VAL A 201 21.47 -15.56 8.32
C VAL A 201 21.00 -16.95 8.78
N GLY A 202 20.09 -17.57 8.05
CA GLY A 202 19.53 -18.89 8.28
C GLY A 202 18.32 -19.12 7.42
N GLU A 203 17.69 -20.28 7.55
CA GLU A 203 16.47 -20.66 6.84
C GLU A 203 15.39 -21.08 7.86
N LEU A 204 14.14 -21.03 7.45
CA LEU A 204 12.98 -21.54 8.17
C LEU A 204 12.10 -22.31 7.20
N ASP A 205 11.64 -23.47 7.60
CA ASP A 205 10.54 -24.15 6.96
C ASP A 205 9.22 -23.62 7.52
N VAL A 206 8.38 -23.03 6.66
CA VAL A 206 7.19 -22.31 7.07
C VAL A 206 5.93 -22.90 6.45
N ALA A 207 4.83 -22.85 7.20
CA ALA A 207 3.48 -23.21 6.72
C ALA A 207 2.52 -22.04 6.93
N LEU A 208 1.86 -21.59 5.85
CA LEU A 208 0.81 -20.58 5.89
C LEU A 208 -0.54 -21.27 5.75
N VAL A 209 -1.37 -21.22 6.79
CA VAL A 209 -2.59 -22.01 6.88
C VAL A 209 -3.81 -21.15 6.56
N GLN A 210 -4.48 -21.45 5.44
CA GLN A 210 -5.74 -20.84 5.02
C GLN A 210 -6.91 -21.78 5.27
N GLY A 211 -7.84 -21.41 6.19
CA GLY A 211 -8.96 -22.25 6.57
C GLY A 211 -10.08 -22.37 5.53
N GLY A 212 -10.19 -21.42 4.60
CA GLY A 212 -11.17 -21.47 3.50
C GLY A 212 -12.57 -20.91 3.82
N GLY A 213 -12.85 -20.43 5.04
CA GLY A 213 -14.08 -19.71 5.39
C GLY A 213 -15.10 -20.55 6.16
N PRO A 214 -16.34 -20.06 6.41
CA PRO A 214 -16.92 -18.80 5.90
C PRO A 214 -16.52 -17.61 6.78
N GLN A 215 -15.79 -16.67 6.27
CA GLN A 215 -15.49 -15.43 6.99
C GLN A 215 -15.98 -14.21 6.19
N ARG A 216 -16.58 -13.26 6.90
CA ARG A 216 -17.12 -12.01 6.34
C ARG A 216 -16.63 -10.82 7.16
N THR A 217 -16.92 -9.62 6.70
CA THR A 217 -16.55 -8.35 7.34
C THR A 217 -16.97 -8.26 8.80
N ARG A 218 -18.12 -8.88 9.14
CA ARG A 218 -18.64 -8.93 10.51
C ARG A 218 -18.80 -10.41 10.90
N ALA A 219 -17.96 -10.86 11.83
CA ALA A 219 -18.10 -12.19 12.42
C ALA A 219 -19.36 -12.26 13.29
N THR A 220 -20.12 -13.34 13.13
CA THR A 220 -21.16 -13.71 14.09
C THR A 220 -20.58 -14.69 15.10
N PRO A 221 -21.11 -14.79 16.34
CA PRO A 221 -20.57 -15.72 17.34
C PRO A 221 -20.51 -17.18 16.88
N THR A 222 -21.53 -17.65 16.17
CA THR A 222 -21.56 -19.00 15.57
C THR A 222 -20.64 -19.11 14.35
N GLY A 223 -20.50 -18.04 13.56
CA GLY A 223 -19.56 -17.95 12.45
C GLY A 223 -18.11 -18.02 12.91
N ALA A 224 -17.78 -17.40 14.04
CA ALA A 224 -16.43 -17.42 14.61
C ALA A 224 -15.99 -18.85 14.99
N ALA A 225 -16.84 -19.62 15.65
CA ALA A 225 -16.55 -21.02 15.98
C ALA A 225 -16.32 -21.87 14.71
N THR A 226 -17.15 -21.67 13.68
CA THR A 226 -16.99 -22.37 12.39
C THR A 226 -15.67 -21.99 11.70
N VAL A 227 -15.28 -20.70 11.70
CA VAL A 227 -14.01 -20.25 11.12
C VAL A 227 -12.83 -20.88 11.85
N PHE A 228 -12.87 -20.91 13.19
CA PHE A 228 -11.82 -21.53 14.00
C PHE A 228 -11.71 -23.05 13.74
N ALA A 229 -12.85 -23.75 13.69
CA ALA A 229 -12.88 -25.19 13.38
C ALA A 229 -12.29 -25.48 11.98
N LYS A 230 -12.64 -24.66 10.97
CA LYS A 230 -12.08 -24.76 9.62
C LYS A 230 -10.57 -24.48 9.59
N GLN A 231 -10.11 -23.54 10.40
CA GLN A 231 -8.71 -23.24 10.54
C GLN A 231 -7.93 -24.41 11.16
N LEU A 232 -8.48 -25.04 12.21
CA LEU A 232 -7.93 -26.26 12.79
C LEU A 232 -7.92 -27.42 11.80
N GLU A 233 -9.00 -27.59 11.01
CA GLU A 233 -9.06 -28.60 9.96
C GLU A 233 -7.94 -28.42 8.93
N ALA A 234 -7.75 -27.17 8.44
CA ALA A 234 -6.66 -26.84 7.53
C ALA A 234 -5.28 -27.07 8.17
N ASN A 235 -5.14 -26.75 9.46
CA ASN A 235 -3.86 -26.93 10.18
C ASN A 235 -3.42 -28.41 10.27
N ARG A 236 -4.34 -29.36 10.15
CA ARG A 236 -4.02 -30.79 10.07
C ARG A 236 -3.32 -31.19 8.76
N LEU A 237 -3.40 -30.33 7.74
CA LEU A 237 -2.73 -30.51 6.44
C LEU A 237 -1.28 -30.03 6.46
N VAL A 238 -0.81 -29.44 7.58
CA VAL A 238 0.57 -29.01 7.73
C VAL A 238 1.48 -30.24 7.76
N GLU A 239 2.42 -30.27 6.82
CA GLU A 239 3.47 -31.29 6.74
C GLU A 239 4.61 -30.92 7.68
N THR A 240 5.14 -31.94 8.37
CA THR A 240 6.30 -31.78 9.29
C THR A 240 7.55 -32.45 8.69
N PRO A 241 8.77 -31.97 9.00
CA PRO A 241 9.07 -30.89 9.96
C PRO A 241 8.73 -29.51 9.43
N VAL A 242 8.41 -28.58 10.33
CA VAL A 242 8.14 -27.18 10.07
C VAL A 242 8.61 -26.35 11.27
N ASP A 243 9.22 -25.18 11.05
CA ASP A 243 9.70 -24.30 12.12
C ASP A 243 8.65 -23.27 12.55
N LEU A 244 7.85 -22.77 11.57
CA LEU A 244 6.90 -21.69 11.76
C LEU A 244 5.57 -22.00 11.09
N VAL A 245 4.49 -21.89 11.84
CA VAL A 245 3.12 -21.94 11.32
C VAL A 245 2.42 -20.61 11.56
N VAL A 246 1.91 -20.00 10.48
CA VAL A 246 1.25 -18.69 10.54
C VAL A 246 -0.22 -18.84 10.21
N TRP A 247 -1.06 -18.29 11.09
CA TRP A 247 -2.50 -18.22 10.91
C TRP A 247 -2.96 -16.79 10.55
N PRO A 248 -4.12 -16.65 9.90
CA PRO A 248 -4.67 -15.36 9.54
C PRO A 248 -5.08 -14.49 10.73
N GLU A 249 -5.28 -13.20 10.45
CA GLU A 249 -5.91 -12.25 11.36
C GLU A 249 -7.33 -12.70 11.72
N ASN A 250 -7.73 -12.54 13.00
CA ASN A 250 -9.12 -12.67 13.47
C ASN A 250 -9.76 -14.06 13.24
N VAL A 251 -8.96 -15.11 13.14
CA VAL A 251 -9.49 -16.49 13.09
C VAL A 251 -9.76 -17.07 14.48
N VAL A 252 -9.11 -16.53 15.51
CA VAL A 252 -9.39 -16.81 16.92
C VAL A 252 -10.22 -15.65 17.47
N ASN A 253 -11.56 -15.82 17.46
CA ASN A 253 -12.50 -14.79 17.88
C ASN A 253 -13.47 -15.34 18.94
N PRO A 254 -13.02 -15.46 20.19
CA PRO A 254 -13.81 -16.05 21.26
C PRO A 254 -14.99 -15.16 21.66
N ALA A 255 -16.08 -15.81 21.97
CA ALA A 255 -17.24 -15.20 22.59
C ALA A 255 -16.91 -14.78 24.04
N PRO A 256 -17.56 -13.74 24.57
CA PRO A 256 -17.48 -13.44 25.99
C PRO A 256 -18.09 -14.58 26.82
N GLU A 257 -17.53 -14.80 28.01
CA GLU A 257 -18.11 -15.72 28.95
C GLU A 257 -19.58 -15.36 29.29
N PRO A 258 -20.49 -16.31 29.31
CA PRO A 258 -21.87 -16.04 29.68
C PRO A 258 -21.98 -15.71 31.19
N ALA A 259 -22.88 -14.76 31.54
CA ALA A 259 -23.06 -14.30 32.90
C ALA A 259 -23.58 -15.43 33.87
N ASP A 260 -24.30 -16.40 33.34
CA ASP A 260 -24.82 -17.56 34.04
C ASP A 260 -23.86 -18.76 34.03
N ALA A 261 -22.66 -18.62 33.53
CA ALA A 261 -21.65 -19.65 33.37
C ALA A 261 -22.09 -20.87 32.51
N VAL A 262 -23.20 -20.74 31.78
CA VAL A 262 -23.69 -21.80 30.87
C VAL A 262 -23.14 -21.54 29.47
N ARG A 263 -22.11 -22.29 29.08
CA ARG A 263 -21.48 -22.17 27.74
C ARG A 263 -22.33 -22.85 26.66
N SER A 264 -22.48 -22.18 25.53
CA SER A 264 -23.13 -22.76 24.34
C SER A 264 -22.10 -23.55 23.54
N PRO A 265 -22.43 -24.78 23.10
CA PRO A 265 -21.55 -25.62 22.31
C PRO A 265 -21.24 -25.05 20.91
N ASP A 266 -22.06 -24.09 20.43
CA ASP A 266 -21.88 -23.45 19.12
C ASP A 266 -20.99 -22.21 19.19
N ARG A 267 -20.35 -21.92 20.33
CA ARG A 267 -19.48 -20.77 20.53
C ARG A 267 -18.06 -21.19 20.87
N LEU A 268 -17.10 -20.43 20.39
CA LEU A 268 -15.70 -20.55 20.79
C LEU A 268 -15.48 -19.71 22.05
N TYR A 269 -14.82 -20.27 23.07
CA TYR A 269 -14.38 -19.55 24.27
C TYR A 269 -12.87 -19.44 24.31
N ALA A 270 -12.35 -18.49 25.09
CA ALA A 270 -10.94 -18.14 25.04
C ALA A 270 -10.00 -19.25 25.53
N ASP A 271 -10.39 -19.96 26.59
CA ASP A 271 -9.66 -21.11 27.12
C ASP A 271 -9.70 -22.32 26.17
N ASP A 272 -10.87 -22.65 25.62
CA ASP A 272 -10.99 -23.72 24.61
C ASP A 272 -10.10 -23.46 23.38
N ALA A 273 -10.04 -22.17 22.96
CA ALA A 273 -9.15 -21.77 21.87
C ALA A 273 -7.68 -21.89 22.25
N ALA A 274 -7.30 -21.46 23.46
CA ALA A 274 -5.93 -21.54 23.95
C ALA A 274 -5.47 -23.00 24.05
N ASP A 275 -6.27 -23.88 24.65
CA ASP A 275 -5.97 -25.31 24.78
C ASP A 275 -5.78 -25.97 23.40
N ALA A 276 -6.63 -25.63 22.43
CA ALA A 276 -6.50 -26.15 21.07
C ALA A 276 -5.22 -25.66 20.38
N LEU A 277 -4.86 -24.37 20.54
CA LEU A 277 -3.64 -23.81 19.97
C LEU A 277 -2.37 -24.41 20.60
N GLU A 278 -2.37 -24.60 21.94
CA GLU A 278 -1.30 -25.28 22.63
C GLU A 278 -1.11 -26.72 22.14
N ALA A 279 -2.21 -27.45 21.95
CA ALA A 279 -2.17 -28.80 21.42
C ALA A 279 -1.58 -28.85 20.00
N GLU A 280 -1.95 -27.87 19.14
CA GLU A 280 -1.42 -27.78 17.77
C GLU A 280 0.06 -27.39 17.74
N ALA A 281 0.52 -26.45 18.58
CA ALA A 281 1.94 -26.08 18.68
C ALA A 281 2.80 -27.29 19.09
N ARG A 282 2.36 -28.03 20.11
CA ARG A 282 3.03 -29.27 20.55
C ARG A 282 3.00 -30.38 19.50
N ARG A 283 1.86 -30.55 18.79
CA ARG A 283 1.72 -31.56 17.73
C ARG A 283 2.67 -31.33 16.57
N LEU A 284 2.89 -30.06 16.19
CA LEU A 284 3.71 -29.67 15.07
C LEU A 284 5.19 -29.51 15.45
N ASP A 285 5.50 -29.41 16.75
CA ASP A 285 6.81 -29.05 17.29
C ASP A 285 7.37 -27.78 16.64
N ALA A 286 6.48 -26.76 16.49
CA ALA A 286 6.75 -25.55 15.74
C ALA A 286 6.26 -24.31 16.48
N VAL A 287 6.87 -23.16 16.20
CA VAL A 287 6.34 -21.85 16.61
C VAL A 287 5.04 -21.59 15.85
N LEU A 288 3.96 -21.34 16.58
CA LEU A 288 2.64 -21.01 16.03
C LEU A 288 2.31 -19.54 16.24
N VAL A 289 1.91 -18.83 15.17
CA VAL A 289 1.50 -17.41 15.23
C VAL A 289 0.03 -17.30 14.84
N PRO A 290 -0.92 -17.42 15.80
CA PRO A 290 -2.34 -17.22 15.58
C PRO A 290 -2.75 -15.73 15.65
N GLY A 291 -3.80 -15.38 14.89
CA GLY A 291 -4.41 -14.04 14.94
C GLY A 291 -5.68 -14.03 15.79
N TRP A 292 -5.68 -13.18 16.80
CA TRP A 292 -6.73 -13.03 17.80
C TRP A 292 -7.56 -11.77 17.59
N PHE A 293 -8.86 -11.88 17.87
CA PHE A 293 -9.76 -10.72 17.94
C PHE A 293 -10.83 -10.97 18.99
N HIS A 294 -10.89 -10.16 20.02
CA HIS A 294 -11.91 -10.30 21.05
C HIS A 294 -12.20 -8.99 21.81
N ARG A 295 -13.22 -9.02 22.65
CA ARG A 295 -13.57 -7.89 23.50
C ARG A 295 -12.46 -7.59 24.50
N HIS A 296 -12.23 -6.29 24.74
CA HIS A 296 -11.33 -5.89 25.81
C HIS A 296 -11.91 -6.35 27.16
N PRO A 297 -11.11 -6.93 28.07
CA PRO A 297 -11.61 -7.54 29.32
C PRO A 297 -12.25 -6.55 30.27
N THR A 298 -11.79 -5.28 30.27
CA THR A 298 -12.25 -4.24 31.22
C THR A 298 -12.93 -3.05 30.57
N ILE A 299 -12.72 -2.80 29.25
CA ILE A 299 -13.30 -1.67 28.52
C ILE A 299 -14.43 -2.18 27.63
N ALA A 300 -15.68 -2.00 28.07
CA ALA A 300 -16.85 -2.53 27.40
C ALA A 300 -17.07 -2.04 25.95
N THR A 301 -16.53 -0.86 25.62
CA THR A 301 -16.61 -0.22 24.30
C THR A 301 -15.45 -0.53 23.38
N ALA A 302 -14.54 -1.44 23.78
CA ALA A 302 -13.32 -1.74 23.05
C ALA A 302 -13.19 -3.22 22.66
N ASN A 303 -12.49 -3.43 21.56
CA ASN A 303 -11.98 -4.73 21.10
C ASN A 303 -10.44 -4.69 21.04
N LEU A 304 -9.84 -5.87 21.01
CA LEU A 304 -8.41 -6.11 20.78
C LEU A 304 -8.23 -6.90 19.50
N ASN A 305 -7.18 -6.55 18.73
CA ASN A 305 -6.75 -7.26 17.52
C ASN A 305 -5.23 -7.46 17.61
N TYR A 306 -4.77 -8.70 17.69
CA TYR A 306 -3.35 -9.00 17.93
C TYR A 306 -2.96 -10.38 17.42
N SER A 307 -1.65 -10.59 17.29
CA SER A 307 -1.02 -11.88 17.07
C SER A 307 -0.11 -12.24 18.24
N THR A 308 0.03 -13.53 18.54
CA THR A 308 0.94 -14.02 19.57
C THR A 308 1.99 -14.94 18.98
N ALA A 309 3.17 -15.00 19.56
CA ALA A 309 4.15 -16.05 19.32
C ALA A 309 3.97 -17.15 20.39
N MET A 310 3.61 -18.34 19.97
CA MET A 310 3.48 -19.52 20.81
C MET A 310 4.57 -20.51 20.47
N GLU A 311 5.38 -20.87 21.47
CA GLU A 311 6.47 -21.83 21.32
C GLU A 311 5.96 -23.27 21.16
N PRO A 312 6.81 -24.22 20.71
CA PRO A 312 6.44 -25.63 20.57
C PRO A 312 5.92 -26.30 21.86
N ASP A 313 6.31 -25.79 23.03
CA ASP A 313 5.82 -26.25 24.32
C ASP A 313 4.41 -25.74 24.67
N GLY A 314 3.81 -24.90 23.79
CA GLY A 314 2.49 -24.28 23.96
C GLY A 314 2.52 -22.97 24.73
N ARG A 315 3.66 -22.49 25.19
CA ARG A 315 3.76 -21.23 25.94
C ARG A 315 3.75 -20.03 25.02
N VAL A 316 2.89 -19.06 25.27
CA VAL A 316 2.93 -17.73 24.62
C VAL A 316 4.12 -16.94 25.19
N VAL A 317 5.03 -16.52 24.32
CA VAL A 317 6.27 -15.80 24.70
C VAL A 317 6.21 -14.33 24.37
N ASP A 318 5.42 -13.94 23.33
CA ASP A 318 5.31 -12.55 22.94
C ASP A 318 3.96 -12.27 22.28
N ARG A 319 3.60 -10.97 22.21
CA ARG A 319 2.33 -10.49 21.64
C ARG A 319 2.52 -9.16 20.90
N TYR A 320 1.99 -9.11 19.69
CA TYR A 320 1.90 -7.90 18.88
C TYR A 320 0.45 -7.43 18.76
N ASP A 321 0.12 -6.27 19.31
CA ASP A 321 -1.16 -5.60 19.15
C ASP A 321 -1.15 -4.70 17.89
N LYS A 322 -2.18 -4.82 17.05
CA LYS A 322 -2.35 -4.03 15.84
C LYS A 322 -2.33 -2.53 16.15
N VAL A 323 -1.44 -1.79 15.50
CA VAL A 323 -1.25 -0.35 15.73
C VAL A 323 -2.08 0.50 14.78
N ARG A 324 -2.18 0.10 13.50
CA ARG A 324 -2.96 0.82 12.50
C ARG A 324 -4.33 0.19 12.29
N THR A 325 -5.32 0.81 12.89
CA THR A 325 -6.73 0.37 12.78
C THR A 325 -7.40 0.97 11.55
N VAL A 326 -8.38 0.24 10.99
CA VAL A 326 -9.11 0.63 9.77
C VAL A 326 -10.18 1.67 10.12
N PRO A 327 -10.14 2.89 9.53
CA PRO A 327 -11.21 3.87 9.74
C PRO A 327 -12.56 3.32 9.25
N PHE A 328 -13.61 3.54 10.03
CA PHE A 328 -14.99 3.04 9.82
C PHE A 328 -15.17 1.51 9.86
N GLY A 329 -14.09 0.74 9.87
CA GLY A 329 -14.13 -0.71 10.02
C GLY A 329 -13.79 -1.17 11.45
N GLU A 330 -12.74 -0.61 12.01
CA GLU A 330 -12.23 -0.96 13.34
C GLU A 330 -12.36 0.18 14.35
N PHE A 331 -12.45 1.42 13.91
CA PHE A 331 -12.81 2.58 14.75
C PHE A 331 -13.66 3.58 13.96
N VAL A 332 -14.44 4.38 14.69
CA VAL A 332 -15.32 5.38 14.07
C VAL A 332 -14.80 6.78 14.40
N PRO A 333 -14.18 7.48 13.42
CA PRO A 333 -13.79 8.87 13.61
C PRO A 333 -15.02 9.74 13.92
N PHE A 334 -14.89 10.65 14.90
CA PHE A 334 -16.00 11.53 15.33
C PHE A 334 -17.30 10.77 15.67
N ARG A 335 -17.21 9.62 16.32
CA ARG A 335 -18.31 8.72 16.65
C ARG A 335 -19.56 9.45 17.10
N GLY A 336 -19.47 10.35 18.11
CA GLY A 336 -20.63 11.06 18.64
C GLY A 336 -21.37 11.93 17.61
N LEU A 337 -20.65 12.51 16.63
CA LEU A 337 -21.27 13.29 15.55
C LEU A 337 -21.95 12.34 14.53
N LEU A 338 -21.31 11.24 14.20
CA LEU A 338 -21.81 10.30 13.20
C LEU A 338 -23.02 9.53 13.73
N GLU A 339 -23.05 9.13 14.99
CA GLU A 339 -24.20 8.50 15.63
C GLU A 339 -25.43 9.43 15.67
N ALA A 340 -25.19 10.75 15.83
CA ALA A 340 -26.27 11.73 15.80
C ALA A 340 -26.85 12.00 14.41
N VAL A 341 -26.10 11.78 13.33
CA VAL A 341 -26.49 12.14 11.95
C VAL A 341 -26.84 10.92 11.10
N SER A 342 -26.18 9.80 11.33
CA SER A 342 -26.34 8.61 10.49
C SER A 342 -27.03 7.50 11.31
N GLY A 343 -28.23 7.16 11.01
CA GLY A 343 -28.86 5.90 11.45
C GLY A 343 -28.16 4.65 10.87
N THR A 344 -26.84 4.68 10.64
CA THR A 344 -26.07 3.64 9.99
C THR A 344 -25.50 2.66 11.02
N ASP A 345 -25.35 1.39 10.63
CA ASP A 345 -24.70 0.31 11.35
C ASP A 345 -23.19 0.57 11.54
N LEU A 346 -22.81 1.49 12.40
CA LEU A 346 -21.42 1.70 12.79
C LEU A 346 -20.93 0.53 13.67
N PRO A 347 -19.61 0.21 13.65
CA PRO A 347 -19.05 -0.75 14.59
C PRO A 347 -19.38 -0.36 16.03
N ALA A 348 -19.98 -1.29 16.78
CA ALA A 348 -20.43 -1.02 18.16
C ALA A 348 -19.26 -0.75 19.13
N ARG A 349 -18.06 -1.21 18.78
CA ARG A 349 -16.83 -1.07 19.57
C ARG A 349 -15.67 -0.72 18.68
N ASP A 350 -14.77 0.12 19.19
CA ASP A 350 -13.53 0.44 18.52
C ASP A 350 -12.43 -0.57 18.88
N VAL A 351 -11.56 -0.89 17.94
CA VAL A 351 -10.34 -1.63 18.22
C VAL A 351 -9.33 -0.66 18.81
N LEU A 352 -8.81 -0.97 19.99
CA LEU A 352 -7.74 -0.19 20.62
C LEU A 352 -6.43 -0.43 19.87
N PRO A 353 -5.75 0.65 19.41
CA PRO A 353 -4.45 0.50 18.77
C PRO A 353 -3.38 0.10 19.78
N GLY A 354 -2.49 -0.82 19.36
CA GLY A 354 -1.26 -1.11 20.09
C GLY A 354 -0.27 0.03 20.03
N THR A 355 0.75 -0.02 20.90
CA THR A 355 1.84 0.97 20.98
C THR A 355 3.22 0.30 20.91
N GLY A 356 3.28 -1.02 20.81
CA GLY A 356 4.51 -1.81 20.81
C GLY A 356 5.31 -1.78 19.51
N PRO A 357 6.52 -2.35 19.55
CA PRO A 357 7.36 -2.55 18.36
C PRO A 357 6.64 -3.43 17.33
N ALA A 358 7.11 -3.39 16.08
CA ALA A 358 6.48 -4.15 14.99
C ALA A 358 7.04 -5.58 14.86
N VAL A 359 7.35 -6.21 15.97
CA VAL A 359 8.00 -7.52 16.01
C VAL A 359 7.39 -8.42 17.07
N LEU A 360 7.55 -9.73 16.87
CA LEU A 360 7.37 -10.80 17.84
C LEU A 360 8.70 -11.51 18.05
N ASP A 361 9.12 -11.63 19.28
CA ASP A 361 10.28 -12.44 19.66
C ASP A 361 9.86 -13.91 19.81
N SER A 362 10.70 -14.82 19.30
CA SER A 362 10.48 -16.28 19.39
C SER A 362 11.82 -17.03 19.40
N SER A 363 11.79 -18.32 19.70
CA SER A 363 12.98 -19.19 19.69
C SER A 363 13.62 -19.33 18.30
N ILE A 364 12.82 -19.13 17.22
CA ILE A 364 13.31 -19.22 15.83
C ILE A 364 13.82 -17.89 15.27
N GLY A 365 13.83 -16.81 16.07
CA GLY A 365 14.27 -15.47 15.69
C GLY A 365 13.17 -14.43 15.83
N ARG A 366 13.46 -13.23 15.35
CA ARG A 366 12.55 -12.09 15.44
C ARG A 366 11.68 -11.97 14.19
N LEU A 367 10.36 -12.07 14.39
CA LEU A 367 9.36 -12.03 13.33
C LEU A 367 8.74 -10.64 13.26
N GLY A 368 8.87 -9.93 12.14
CA GLY A 368 8.18 -8.66 11.92
C GLY A 368 6.69 -8.90 11.64
N VAL A 369 5.83 -8.05 12.19
CA VAL A 369 4.38 -8.20 12.02
C VAL A 369 3.75 -6.94 11.49
N ALA A 370 2.93 -7.10 10.44
CA ALA A 370 2.06 -6.06 9.91
C ALA A 370 0.67 -6.65 9.68
N ILE A 371 -0.24 -6.48 10.64
CA ILE A 371 -1.57 -7.08 10.57
C ILE A 371 -2.42 -6.36 9.52
N SER A 372 -2.75 -7.07 8.42
CA SER A 372 -3.76 -6.68 7.42
C SER A 372 -3.55 -5.28 6.84
N TRP A 373 -4.31 -4.28 7.31
CA TRP A 373 -4.24 -2.88 6.89
C TRP A 373 -2.84 -2.28 6.99
N GLU A 374 -2.04 -2.76 7.92
CA GLU A 374 -0.71 -2.22 8.21
C GLU A 374 0.28 -2.44 7.07
N VAL A 375 0.12 -3.50 6.25
CA VAL A 375 1.03 -3.79 5.13
C VAL A 375 0.99 -2.71 4.04
N PHE A 376 -0.11 -1.94 3.97
CA PHE A 376 -0.21 -0.83 3.03
C PHE A 376 0.69 0.35 3.40
N PHE A 377 1.10 0.46 4.68
CA PHE A 377 1.93 1.54 5.19
C PHE A 377 3.40 1.11 5.24
N GLU A 378 4.28 1.91 4.65
CA GLU A 378 5.72 1.61 4.62
C GLU A 378 6.36 1.61 6.00
N HIS A 379 5.93 2.52 6.89
CA HIS A 379 6.59 2.73 8.18
C HIS A 379 6.53 1.50 9.10
N ARG A 380 5.42 0.70 9.11
CA ARG A 380 5.34 -0.47 10.03
C ARG A 380 6.35 -1.56 9.67
N THR A 381 6.46 -1.92 8.39
CA THR A 381 7.43 -2.93 7.96
C THR A 381 8.87 -2.40 8.00
N ARG A 382 9.06 -1.09 7.80
CA ARG A 382 10.35 -0.43 8.00
C ARG A 382 10.75 -0.45 9.47
N ASP A 383 9.85 -0.12 10.38
CA ASP A 383 10.09 -0.18 11.82
C ASP A 383 10.40 -1.61 12.25
N ALA A 384 9.65 -2.61 11.74
CA ALA A 384 9.96 -4.02 11.98
C ALA A 384 11.38 -4.40 11.55
N ALA A 385 11.80 -3.98 10.35
CA ALA A 385 13.16 -4.24 9.87
C ALA A 385 14.22 -3.54 10.73
N ALA A 386 13.97 -2.29 11.16
CA ALA A 386 14.85 -1.53 12.06
C ALA A 386 14.93 -2.17 13.44
N ASP A 387 13.84 -2.76 13.94
CA ASP A 387 13.78 -3.52 15.18
C ASP A 387 14.39 -4.93 15.04
N GLY A 388 14.97 -5.26 13.90
CA GLY A 388 15.71 -6.50 13.66
C GLY A 388 14.86 -7.68 13.20
N ALA A 389 13.66 -7.44 12.66
CA ALA A 389 12.88 -8.51 12.04
C ALA A 389 13.65 -9.23 10.93
N GLU A 390 13.57 -10.55 10.92
CA GLU A 390 14.28 -11.40 9.96
C GLU A 390 13.37 -11.90 8.83
N VAL A 391 12.06 -12.04 9.11
CA VAL A 391 10.98 -12.38 8.20
C VAL A 391 9.79 -11.47 8.52
N LEU A 392 8.99 -11.10 7.55
CA LEU A 392 7.78 -10.29 7.76
C LEU A 392 6.52 -11.16 7.63
N LEU A 393 5.65 -11.08 8.63
CA LEU A 393 4.34 -11.70 8.64
C LEU A 393 3.26 -10.66 8.33
N ASN A 394 2.35 -11.00 7.42
CA ASN A 394 1.15 -10.23 7.16
C ASN A 394 -0.09 -11.12 7.37
N PRO A 395 -0.45 -11.42 8.64
CA PRO A 395 -1.73 -12.04 8.92
C PRO A 395 -2.84 -11.05 8.56
N THR A 396 -3.76 -11.47 7.69
CA THR A 396 -4.80 -10.59 7.16
C THR A 396 -6.17 -11.22 7.19
N ASN A 397 -7.21 -10.38 7.24
CA ASN A 397 -8.60 -10.78 7.06
C ASN A 397 -9.13 -10.24 5.72
N GLY A 398 -8.56 -10.69 4.60
CA GLY A 398 -9.00 -10.32 3.26
C GLY A 398 -10.38 -10.86 2.87
N ALA A 399 -10.98 -11.70 3.71
CA ALA A 399 -12.25 -12.37 3.52
C ALA A 399 -13.47 -11.46 3.44
N SER A 400 -13.35 -10.25 3.93
CA SER A 400 -14.46 -9.31 4.04
C SER A 400 -14.96 -8.80 2.70
N TYR A 401 -14.18 -8.93 1.65
CA TYR A 401 -14.40 -8.27 0.38
C TYR A 401 -14.42 -9.30 -0.74
N TRP A 402 -15.61 -9.63 -1.21
CA TRP A 402 -15.85 -10.61 -2.28
C TRP A 402 -15.27 -10.21 -3.64
N LEU A 403 -15.05 -8.88 -3.87
CA LEU A 403 -14.28 -8.39 -5.00
C LEU A 403 -12.79 -8.50 -4.71
N THR A 404 -12.02 -9.05 -5.60
CA THR A 404 -10.58 -9.29 -5.41
C THR A 404 -9.70 -8.02 -5.43
N VAL A 405 -10.31 -6.83 -5.48
CA VAL A 405 -9.59 -5.54 -5.58
C VAL A 405 -8.67 -5.33 -4.39
N LEU A 406 -9.21 -5.34 -3.16
CA LEU A 406 -8.41 -5.12 -1.95
C LEU A 406 -7.37 -6.22 -1.76
N GLN A 407 -7.76 -7.48 -1.89
CA GLN A 407 -6.89 -8.65 -1.72
C GLN A 407 -5.71 -8.62 -2.70
N SER A 408 -5.95 -8.25 -3.95
CA SER A 408 -4.90 -8.13 -4.96
C SER A 408 -3.95 -6.96 -4.67
N GLN A 409 -4.47 -5.83 -4.18
CA GLN A 409 -3.66 -4.68 -3.74
C GLN A 409 -2.84 -5.03 -2.51
N GLN A 410 -3.34 -5.90 -1.63
CA GLN A 410 -2.63 -6.37 -0.46
C GLN A 410 -1.40 -7.21 -0.86
N VAL A 411 -1.56 -8.14 -1.80
CA VAL A 411 -0.42 -8.89 -2.36
C VAL A 411 0.59 -7.95 -3.03
N ALA A 412 0.12 -6.92 -3.77
CA ALA A 412 1.02 -5.92 -4.36
C ALA A 412 1.78 -5.12 -3.30
N SER A 413 1.13 -4.80 -2.18
CA SER A 413 1.79 -4.15 -1.04
C SER A 413 2.82 -5.07 -0.40
N SER A 414 2.50 -6.33 -0.16
CA SER A 414 3.46 -7.33 0.34
C SER A 414 4.69 -7.44 -0.57
N ARG A 415 4.53 -7.38 -1.90
CA ARG A 415 5.66 -7.32 -2.84
C ARG A 415 6.52 -6.08 -2.65
N LEU A 416 5.88 -4.90 -2.49
CA LEU A 416 6.61 -3.66 -2.25
C LEU A 416 7.33 -3.68 -0.89
N ARG A 417 6.69 -4.23 0.15
CA ARG A 417 7.34 -4.39 1.48
C ARG A 417 8.53 -5.32 1.42
N ALA A 418 8.41 -6.44 0.71
CA ALA A 418 9.51 -7.38 0.52
C ALA A 418 10.73 -6.71 -0.16
N LEU A 419 10.48 -5.96 -1.25
CA LEU A 419 11.51 -5.18 -1.95
C LEU A 419 12.13 -4.10 -1.05
N GLU A 420 11.28 -3.34 -0.34
CA GLU A 420 11.69 -2.19 0.48
C GLU A 420 12.58 -2.61 1.64
N THR A 421 12.25 -3.72 2.29
CA THR A 421 12.95 -4.17 3.50
C THR A 421 14.04 -5.22 3.22
N GLY A 422 14.03 -5.83 2.03
CA GLY A 422 14.90 -6.97 1.71
C GLY A 422 14.54 -8.24 2.50
N ARG A 423 13.29 -8.39 2.94
CA ARG A 423 12.77 -9.51 3.73
C ARG A 423 11.77 -10.33 2.92
N TRP A 424 11.63 -11.60 3.27
CA TRP A 424 10.48 -12.39 2.86
C TRP A 424 9.22 -11.84 3.51
N VAL A 425 8.08 -11.87 2.79
CA VAL A 425 6.77 -11.53 3.34
C VAL A 425 5.85 -12.73 3.22
N LEU A 426 5.36 -13.19 4.37
CA LEU A 426 4.44 -14.30 4.53
C LEU A 426 3.04 -13.73 4.79
N GLN A 427 2.26 -13.58 3.72
CA GLN A 427 0.87 -13.12 3.81
C GLN A 427 -0.04 -14.32 4.00
N VAL A 428 -0.93 -14.28 4.99
CA VAL A 428 -1.89 -15.35 5.24
C VAL A 428 -3.28 -14.78 5.48
N ALA A 429 -4.27 -15.31 4.77
CA ALA A 429 -5.67 -14.89 4.81
C ALA A 429 -6.59 -16.08 5.10
N PRO A 430 -7.76 -15.88 5.76
CA PRO A 430 -8.69 -16.97 6.01
C PRO A 430 -9.42 -17.43 4.73
N THR A 431 -9.74 -16.50 3.84
CA THR A 431 -10.44 -16.78 2.57
C THR A 431 -9.95 -15.91 1.40
N GLY A 432 -9.07 -14.92 1.67
CA GLY A 432 -8.44 -14.09 0.65
C GLY A 432 -7.26 -14.78 -0.01
N PHE A 433 -6.27 -13.99 -0.45
CA PHE A 433 -5.03 -14.55 -0.97
C PHE A 433 -3.98 -14.70 0.12
N SER A 434 -3.61 -15.93 0.44
CA SER A 434 -2.35 -16.21 1.11
C SER A 434 -1.23 -16.25 0.08
N ALA A 435 -0.04 -15.76 0.43
CA ALA A 435 1.07 -15.67 -0.52
C ALA A 435 2.43 -15.73 0.17
N VAL A 436 3.39 -16.39 -0.47
CA VAL A 436 4.81 -16.35 -0.13
C VAL A 436 5.51 -15.42 -1.10
N VAL A 437 6.09 -14.33 -0.58
CA VAL A 437 6.74 -13.29 -1.39
C VAL A 437 8.22 -13.22 -1.01
N ASP A 438 9.09 -13.37 -2.01
CA ASP A 438 10.54 -13.32 -1.80
C ASP A 438 11.08 -11.87 -1.68
N PRO A 439 12.33 -11.67 -1.22
CA PRO A 439 12.93 -10.34 -1.09
C PRO A 439 13.08 -9.56 -2.40
N GLN A 440 12.90 -10.22 -3.55
CA GLN A 440 12.85 -9.60 -4.88
C GLN A 440 11.44 -9.17 -5.27
N GLY A 441 10.44 -9.34 -4.37
CA GLY A 441 9.06 -8.99 -4.61
C GLY A 441 8.33 -9.95 -5.57
N ARG A 442 8.87 -11.16 -5.79
CA ARG A 442 8.21 -12.19 -6.59
C ARG A 442 7.25 -12.99 -5.71
N VAL A 443 6.06 -13.20 -6.18
CA VAL A 443 5.08 -14.10 -5.55
C VAL A 443 5.42 -15.51 -6.02
N LEU A 444 5.96 -16.33 -5.12
CA LEU A 444 6.36 -17.70 -5.43
C LEU A 444 5.19 -18.67 -5.35
N GLN A 445 4.31 -18.45 -4.38
CA GLN A 445 3.10 -19.24 -4.17
C GLN A 445 1.94 -18.32 -3.79
N ARG A 446 0.74 -18.67 -4.19
CA ARG A 446 -0.49 -17.96 -3.81
C ARG A 446 -1.70 -18.90 -3.86
N THR A 447 -2.58 -18.80 -2.85
CA THR A 447 -3.86 -19.54 -2.81
C THR A 447 -4.92 -18.90 -3.70
N GLY A 448 -5.99 -19.63 -3.94
CA GLY A 448 -7.26 -19.11 -4.44
C GLY A 448 -8.11 -18.48 -3.33
N VAL A 449 -9.19 -17.80 -3.74
CA VAL A 449 -10.19 -17.23 -2.82
C VAL A 449 -11.07 -18.36 -2.26
N SER A 450 -11.31 -18.36 -0.93
CA SER A 450 -12.10 -19.37 -0.21
C SER A 450 -11.60 -20.82 -0.36
N GLU A 451 -10.37 -20.99 -0.77
CA GLU A 451 -9.68 -22.26 -0.83
C GLU A 451 -9.22 -22.66 0.57
N GLN A 452 -9.44 -23.92 0.98
CA GLN A 452 -8.76 -24.49 2.13
C GLN A 452 -7.39 -25.00 1.66
N ALA A 453 -6.30 -24.40 2.16
CA ALA A 453 -4.96 -24.69 1.67
C ALA A 453 -3.88 -24.43 2.73
N VAL A 454 -2.75 -25.10 2.56
CA VAL A 454 -1.50 -24.78 3.27
C VAL A 454 -0.42 -24.52 2.23
N LEU A 455 0.25 -23.38 2.35
CA LEU A 455 1.44 -23.08 1.55
C LEU A 455 2.68 -23.42 2.36
N HIS A 456 3.46 -24.38 1.89
CA HIS A 456 4.77 -24.73 2.47
C HIS A 456 5.88 -24.06 1.68
N ALA A 457 6.85 -23.49 2.39
CA ALA A 457 8.04 -22.89 1.78
C ALA A 457 9.23 -22.91 2.73
N THR A 458 10.43 -23.06 2.20
CA THR A 458 11.67 -22.74 2.91
C THR A 458 12.02 -21.27 2.59
N VAL A 459 12.15 -20.44 3.62
CA VAL A 459 12.42 -19.00 3.50
C VAL A 459 13.69 -18.63 4.26
N GLU A 460 14.43 -17.68 3.71
CA GLU A 460 15.64 -17.19 4.38
C GLU A 460 15.28 -16.20 5.49
N ARG A 461 15.81 -16.39 6.68
CA ARG A 461 15.91 -15.31 7.68
C ARG A 461 16.96 -14.32 7.19
N ARG A 462 16.64 -13.04 7.19
CA ARG A 462 17.53 -12.02 6.60
C ARG A 462 17.71 -10.84 7.54
N THR A 463 18.91 -10.26 7.55
CA THR A 463 19.27 -9.08 8.35
C THR A 463 19.88 -7.99 7.45
N GLY A 464 20.15 -6.82 8.03
CA GLY A 464 20.67 -5.65 7.31
C GLY A 464 19.57 -4.83 6.65
N ASP A 465 19.85 -3.57 6.40
CA ASP A 465 18.89 -2.57 5.92
C ASP A 465 19.12 -2.21 4.47
N THR A 466 18.04 -1.96 3.74
CA THR A 466 18.09 -1.26 2.46
C THR A 466 18.32 0.25 2.68
N TRP A 467 18.61 0.99 1.63
CA TRP A 467 18.66 2.45 1.77
C TRP A 467 17.30 3.03 2.16
N ALA A 468 16.20 2.51 1.59
CA ALA A 468 14.85 2.97 1.91
C ALA A 468 14.48 2.77 3.38
N THR A 469 14.83 1.63 3.98
CA THR A 469 14.58 1.39 5.41
C THR A 469 15.34 2.36 6.32
N ARG A 470 16.57 2.73 5.94
CA ARG A 470 17.39 3.67 6.73
C ARG A 470 16.89 5.11 6.68
N VAL A 471 16.49 5.61 5.51
CA VAL A 471 16.20 7.04 5.32
C VAL A 471 14.71 7.37 5.31
N GLY A 472 13.84 6.39 5.10
CA GLY A 472 12.40 6.58 5.00
C GLY A 472 11.97 7.50 3.86
N PRO A 473 10.80 8.17 3.96
CA PRO A 473 10.24 8.99 2.90
C PRO A 473 10.91 10.37 2.74
N TRP A 474 11.72 10.83 3.71
CA TRP A 474 12.20 12.20 3.78
C TRP A 474 12.99 12.68 2.57
N PRO A 475 13.91 11.88 1.98
CA PRO A 475 14.63 12.30 0.78
C PRO A 475 13.68 12.56 -0.39
N MET A 476 12.64 11.74 -0.56
CA MET A 476 11.67 11.90 -1.64
C MET A 476 10.76 13.11 -1.43
N LEU A 477 10.40 13.43 -0.18
CA LEU A 477 9.69 14.66 0.14
C LEU A 477 10.52 15.89 -0.17
N LEU A 478 11.81 15.88 0.15
CA LEU A 478 12.72 16.95 -0.22
C LEU A 478 12.82 17.09 -1.76
N VAL A 479 13.01 15.98 -2.48
CA VAL A 479 13.02 15.99 -3.96
C VAL A 479 11.72 16.57 -4.52
N ALA A 480 10.58 16.21 -3.97
CA ALA A 480 9.29 16.74 -4.39
C ALA A 480 9.17 18.26 -4.20
N LEU A 481 9.62 18.78 -3.05
CA LEU A 481 9.66 20.21 -2.78
C LEU A 481 10.63 20.95 -3.72
N VAL A 482 11.81 20.38 -3.98
CA VAL A 482 12.78 20.92 -4.94
C VAL A 482 12.19 20.95 -6.35
N CYS A 483 11.47 19.89 -6.77
CA CYS A 483 10.78 19.85 -8.07
C CYS A 483 9.73 20.97 -8.18
N LEU A 484 8.96 21.22 -7.12
CA LEU A 484 7.97 22.31 -7.10
C LEU A 484 8.66 23.68 -7.15
N ALA A 485 9.71 23.90 -6.40
CA ALA A 485 10.49 25.16 -6.43
C ALA A 485 11.11 25.39 -7.81
N ALA A 486 11.73 24.36 -8.39
CA ALA A 486 12.35 24.43 -9.72
C ALA A 486 11.32 24.71 -10.83
N ALA A 487 10.08 24.24 -10.66
CA ALA A 487 9.00 24.50 -11.60
C ALA A 487 8.71 26.00 -11.79
N HIS A 488 8.94 26.82 -10.76
CA HIS A 488 8.65 28.25 -10.73
C HIS A 488 9.85 29.12 -11.09
N GLN A 489 11.03 28.53 -11.30
CA GLN A 489 12.19 29.34 -11.71
C GLN A 489 11.95 29.96 -13.08
N PRO A 490 12.18 31.28 -13.25
CA PRO A 490 12.06 31.90 -14.53
C PRO A 490 13.10 31.29 -15.48
N GLY A 491 12.62 30.70 -16.59
CA GLY A 491 13.51 30.16 -17.60
C GLY A 491 14.51 31.23 -18.01
N ARG A 492 15.82 30.94 -17.98
CA ARG A 492 16.85 31.82 -18.53
C ARG A 492 16.41 32.14 -19.95
N ARG A 493 16.01 33.40 -20.19
CA ARG A 493 15.81 33.91 -21.56
C ARG A 493 17.11 33.68 -22.30
N PRO A 494 17.10 33.04 -23.48
CA PRO A 494 18.32 33.06 -24.32
C PRO A 494 18.73 34.52 -24.47
N ALA A 495 19.99 34.82 -24.20
CA ALA A 495 20.54 36.13 -24.40
C ALA A 495 20.13 36.57 -25.81
N ARG A 496 19.43 37.70 -25.93
CA ARG A 496 19.17 38.32 -27.24
C ARG A 496 20.56 38.50 -27.87
N ALA A 497 20.80 37.77 -28.96
CA ALA A 497 21.95 38.08 -29.79
C ALA A 497 21.87 39.56 -30.07
N SER A 498 22.86 40.32 -29.61
CA SER A 498 23.02 41.71 -29.92
C SER A 498 23.08 41.83 -31.45
N GLN A 499 22.03 42.43 -32.04
CA GLN A 499 22.11 42.79 -33.45
C GLN A 499 23.36 43.71 -33.62
N PRO A 500 24.25 43.44 -34.57
CA PRO A 500 25.32 44.34 -34.86
C PRO A 500 24.72 45.68 -35.29
N ALA A 501 25.19 46.75 -34.66
CA ALA A 501 24.81 48.11 -35.00
C ALA A 501 25.03 48.31 -36.49
N GLY A 502 23.97 48.62 -37.23
CA GLY A 502 23.99 48.84 -38.64
C GLY A 502 24.98 50.03 -38.97
N ALA A 503 25.99 49.73 -39.76
CA ALA A 503 26.85 50.75 -40.33
C ALA A 503 26.01 51.70 -41.21
N GLY A 504 25.83 52.94 -40.73
CA GLY A 504 25.16 53.97 -41.47
C GLY A 504 26.01 54.32 -42.69
N TRP A 505 25.54 54.09 -43.89
CA TRP A 505 26.05 54.62 -45.11
C TRP A 505 25.52 56.06 -45.25
N SER A 506 26.41 57.04 -45.09
CA SER A 506 26.15 58.38 -45.45
C SER A 506 26.34 58.55 -47.00
N ALA A 507 25.24 58.71 -47.73
CA ALA A 507 25.30 59.13 -49.11
C ALA A 507 25.59 60.64 -49.14
N GLY A 508 26.79 61.03 -49.56
CA GLY A 508 27.12 62.37 -49.90
C GLY A 508 26.57 62.70 -51.29
N ALA A 509 25.81 63.76 -51.32
CA ALA A 509 25.41 64.37 -52.57
C ALA A 509 26.57 65.27 -53.09
N GLY A 510 26.79 65.14 -54.38
CA GLY A 510 27.58 66.03 -55.20
C GLY A 510 26.97 66.06 -56.59
#